data_0478fd85149b489436a04ab5d523a292
#
_entry.id   0478fd85149b489436a04ab5d523a292
#
_cell.length_a   1.000
_cell.length_b   1.000
_cell.length_c   1.000
_cell.angle_alpha   90.00
_cell.angle_beta   90.00
_cell.angle_gamma   90.00
#
_symmetry.space_group_name_H-M   'P 1'
#
loop_
_entity.id
_entity.type
_entity.pdbx_description
1 polymer ?
#
loop_
_entity_poly.entity_id
_entity_poly.type
_entity_poly.pdbx_seq_one_letter_code
_entity_poly.pdbx_strand_id
1 'polypeptide(L)'
;NQNSYKVESWLLHHGEKLSGRFELSAYKLMNHLLKTIGENTTENDLQEFAKISTTKIHQIAINSDYFFAPNENIKTHYLLSNITKNVTYHEINSIHGHDAFLMEYERLNNILKTIFNTKYTT
;
A
#
# COMPACT_ATOMS: atom_id res chain seq x y z
N ASN A 1 -27.79 32.17 11.59
CA ASN A 1 -26.33 32.14 11.56
C ASN A 1 -25.86 30.86 12.29
N GLN A 2 -25.93 29.72 11.63
CA GLN A 2 -25.28 28.51 12.13
C GLN A 2 -23.80 28.64 11.82
N ASN A 3 -22.98 28.79 12.85
CA ASN A 3 -21.51 28.61 12.75
C ASN A 3 -21.23 27.13 12.53
N SER A 4 -21.37 26.65 11.29
CA SER A 4 -20.88 25.30 10.96
C SER A 4 -19.36 25.37 10.88
N TYR A 5 -18.70 24.48 11.59
CA TYR A 5 -17.25 24.35 11.49
C TYR A 5 -16.86 23.89 10.09
N LYS A 6 -15.75 24.39 9.56
CA LYS A 6 -15.26 23.99 8.22
C LYS A 6 -15.13 22.46 8.07
N VAL A 7 -14.80 21.78 9.15
CA VAL A 7 -14.71 20.31 9.17
C VAL A 7 -16.08 19.64 8.96
N GLU A 8 -17.16 20.19 9.52
CA GLU A 8 -18.52 19.66 9.31
C GLU A 8 -18.93 19.79 7.85
N SER A 9 -18.74 20.99 7.27
CA SER A 9 -19.02 21.24 5.86
C SER A 9 -18.22 20.30 4.95
N TRP A 10 -16.96 20.05 5.28
CA TRP A 10 -16.11 19.12 4.55
C TRP A 10 -16.61 17.68 4.65
N LEU A 11 -16.94 17.21 5.84
CA LEU A 11 -17.46 15.86 6.08
C LEU A 11 -18.80 15.63 5.37
N LEU A 12 -19.72 16.58 5.45
CA LEU A 12 -21.02 16.51 4.76
C LEU A 12 -20.82 16.42 3.25
N HIS A 13 -19.98 17.30 2.66
CA HIS A 13 -19.69 17.28 1.24
C HIS A 13 -19.12 15.92 0.78
N HIS A 14 -18.16 15.37 1.53
CA HIS A 14 -17.57 14.07 1.18
C HIS A 14 -18.54 12.90 1.41
N GLY A 15 -19.39 12.98 2.43
CA GLY A 15 -20.46 12.01 2.68
C GLY A 15 -21.48 11.97 1.54
N GLU A 16 -21.96 13.12 1.09
CA GLU A 16 -22.85 13.23 -0.06
C GLU A 16 -22.21 12.69 -1.34
N LYS A 17 -20.96 13.06 -1.58
CA LYS A 17 -20.19 12.57 -2.74
C LYS A 17 -20.01 11.06 -2.74
N LEU A 18 -19.76 10.47 -1.58
CA LEU A 18 -19.61 9.03 -1.41
C LEU A 18 -20.95 8.31 -1.65
N SER A 19 -22.03 8.79 -1.03
CA SER A 19 -23.37 8.18 -1.18
C SER A 19 -23.92 8.29 -2.60
N GLY A 20 -23.50 9.30 -3.35
CA GLY A 20 -23.85 9.44 -4.77
C GLY A 20 -23.06 8.52 -5.71
N ARG A 21 -21.93 7.97 -5.25
CA ARG A 21 -21.04 7.11 -6.06
C ARG A 21 -21.19 5.63 -5.76
N PHE A 22 -21.52 5.27 -4.53
CA PHE A 22 -21.56 3.88 -4.06
C PHE A 22 -22.86 3.59 -3.36
N GLU A 23 -23.43 2.45 -3.69
CA GLU A 23 -24.50 1.89 -2.87
C GLU A 23 -23.95 1.38 -1.53
N LEU A 24 -24.75 1.47 -0.47
CA LEU A 24 -24.35 1.05 0.87
C LEU A 24 -23.93 -0.43 0.93
N SER A 25 -24.54 -1.29 0.12
CA SER A 25 -24.20 -2.70 -0.01
C SER A 25 -22.79 -2.90 -0.56
N ALA A 26 -22.44 -2.16 -1.61
CA ALA A 26 -21.11 -2.18 -2.21
C ALA A 26 -20.06 -1.65 -1.24
N TYR A 27 -20.34 -0.55 -0.53
CA TYR A 27 -19.45 0.00 0.47
C TYR A 27 -19.19 -1.00 1.62
N LYS A 28 -20.23 -1.66 2.12
CA LYS A 28 -20.10 -2.70 3.16
C LYS A 28 -19.27 -3.89 2.67
N LEU A 29 -19.47 -4.33 1.44
CA LEU A 29 -18.70 -5.42 0.84
C LEU A 29 -17.23 -5.05 0.72
N MET A 30 -16.89 -3.87 0.22
CA MET A 30 -15.52 -3.40 0.12
C MET A 30 -14.82 -3.34 1.49
N ASN A 31 -15.50 -2.82 2.51
CA ASN A 31 -14.99 -2.82 3.88
C ASN A 31 -14.76 -4.24 4.42
N HIS A 32 -15.67 -5.16 4.13
CA HIS A 32 -15.50 -6.56 4.53
C HIS A 32 -14.29 -7.20 3.86
N LEU A 33 -14.11 -7.00 2.55
CA LEU A 33 -12.96 -7.50 1.81
C LEU A 33 -11.64 -6.93 2.32
N LEU A 34 -11.57 -5.61 2.58
CA LEU A 34 -10.38 -4.98 3.15
C LEU A 34 -10.03 -5.52 4.55
N LYS A 35 -11.05 -5.84 5.35
CA LYS A 35 -10.86 -6.37 6.69
C LYS A 35 -10.37 -7.83 6.67
N THR A 36 -10.84 -8.61 5.71
CA THR A 36 -10.61 -10.06 5.67
C THR A 36 -9.47 -10.49 4.74
N ILE A 37 -8.96 -9.58 3.89
CA ILE A 37 -7.83 -9.88 3.02
C ILE A 37 -6.60 -10.24 3.86
N GLY A 38 -6.03 -11.41 3.62
CA GLY A 38 -4.85 -11.88 4.33
C GLY A 38 -5.09 -12.34 5.79
N GLU A 39 -6.34 -12.33 6.29
CA GLU A 39 -6.66 -12.69 7.68
C GLU A 39 -6.11 -14.04 8.11
N ASN A 40 -6.05 -14.99 7.18
CA ASN A 40 -5.52 -16.35 7.43
C ASN A 40 -4.07 -16.52 6.96
N THR A 41 -3.41 -15.47 6.48
CA THR A 41 -2.02 -15.55 6.03
C THR A 41 -1.08 -15.37 7.22
N THR A 42 -0.27 -16.38 7.48
CA THR A 42 0.70 -16.38 8.57
C THR A 42 2.10 -16.02 8.07
N GLU A 43 3.01 -15.71 8.99
CA GLU A 43 4.44 -15.54 8.66
C GLU A 43 5.03 -16.82 8.05
N ASN A 44 4.57 -17.98 8.50
CA ASN A 44 5.01 -19.27 7.94
C ASN A 44 4.59 -19.43 6.47
N ASP A 45 3.38 -19.01 6.10
CA ASP A 45 2.94 -19.07 4.70
C ASP A 45 3.77 -18.15 3.80
N LEU A 46 4.15 -16.97 4.30
CA LEU A 46 5.06 -16.07 3.59
C LEU A 46 6.45 -16.67 3.42
N GLN A 47 6.95 -17.37 4.45
CA GLN A 47 8.25 -18.05 4.39
C GLN A 47 8.23 -19.23 3.41
N GLU A 48 7.18 -20.05 3.43
CA GLU A 48 7.02 -21.15 2.48
C GLU A 48 6.91 -20.61 1.04
N PHE A 49 6.13 -19.55 0.82
CA PHE A 49 6.09 -18.88 -0.47
C PHE A 49 7.48 -18.40 -0.92
N ALA A 50 8.26 -17.79 -0.03
CA ALA A 50 9.60 -17.30 -0.35
C ALA A 50 10.59 -18.40 -0.74
N LYS A 51 10.44 -19.62 -0.18
CA LYS A 51 11.28 -20.77 -0.50
C LYS A 51 11.06 -21.29 -1.93
N ILE A 52 9.82 -21.23 -2.41
CA ILE A 52 9.45 -21.84 -3.71
C ILE A 52 9.34 -20.80 -4.84
N SER A 53 9.18 -19.51 -4.50
CA SER A 53 8.96 -18.45 -5.49
C SER A 53 10.26 -18.03 -6.16
N THR A 54 10.24 -18.01 -7.48
CA THR A 54 11.29 -17.39 -8.33
C THR A 54 10.97 -15.96 -8.72
N THR A 55 9.79 -15.46 -8.35
CA THR A 55 9.33 -14.11 -8.67
C THR A 55 10.13 -13.07 -7.90
N LYS A 56 10.53 -12.00 -8.59
CA LYS A 56 11.12 -10.82 -7.94
C LYS A 56 10.00 -9.98 -7.33
N ILE A 57 10.15 -9.67 -6.06
CA ILE A 57 9.19 -8.87 -5.27
C ILE A 57 9.87 -7.54 -4.93
N HIS A 58 9.24 -6.44 -5.32
CA HIS A 58 9.69 -5.10 -5.00
C HIS A 58 8.64 -4.42 -4.13
N GLN A 59 8.93 -4.25 -2.85
CA GLN A 59 8.09 -3.52 -1.92
C GLN A 59 8.44 -2.04 -1.99
N ILE A 60 7.46 -1.19 -2.20
CA ILE A 60 7.62 0.27 -2.22
C ILE A 60 6.69 0.84 -1.16
N ALA A 61 7.24 1.27 -0.05
CA ALA A 61 6.52 1.88 1.06
C ALA A 61 6.56 3.42 0.98
N ILE A 62 5.66 4.06 1.70
CA ILE A 62 5.61 5.51 1.88
C ILE A 62 5.77 5.80 3.36
N ASN A 63 6.76 6.61 3.73
CA ASN A 63 7.12 6.84 5.13
C ASN A 63 6.00 7.43 6.00
N SER A 64 5.05 8.14 5.39
CA SER A 64 3.90 8.76 6.06
C SER A 64 2.59 7.97 5.89
N ASP A 65 2.65 6.76 5.35
CA ASP A 65 1.47 5.90 5.17
C ASP A 65 1.06 5.29 6.52
N TYR A 66 -0.12 5.67 7.02
CA TYR A 66 -0.72 5.10 8.23
C TYR A 66 -1.70 3.95 7.92
N PHE A 67 -1.98 3.70 6.64
CA PHE A 67 -2.86 2.61 6.22
C PHE A 67 -2.05 1.33 5.97
N PHE A 68 -0.93 1.44 5.24
CA PHE A 68 0.08 0.39 5.09
C PHE A 68 1.41 0.87 5.68
N ALA A 69 1.50 0.81 6.99
CA ALA A 69 2.61 1.40 7.73
C ALA A 69 3.97 0.83 7.29
N PRO A 70 4.99 1.68 7.09
CA PRO A 70 6.33 1.25 6.65
C PRO A 70 6.92 0.15 7.51
N ASN A 71 6.69 0.18 8.82
CA ASN A 71 7.20 -0.82 9.76
C ASN A 71 6.73 -2.24 9.43
N GLU A 72 5.50 -2.42 8.96
CA GLU A 72 4.99 -3.72 8.56
C GLU A 72 5.63 -4.21 7.25
N ASN A 73 5.85 -3.29 6.33
CA ASN A 73 6.59 -3.58 5.09
C ASN A 73 8.04 -3.96 5.36
N ILE A 74 8.72 -3.26 6.28
CA ILE A 74 10.10 -3.56 6.71
C ILE A 74 10.18 -4.94 7.36
N LYS A 75 9.24 -5.29 8.25
CA LYS A 75 9.18 -6.62 8.87
C LYS A 75 9.02 -7.72 7.81
N THR A 76 8.07 -7.53 6.90
CA THR A 76 7.84 -8.48 5.79
C THR A 76 9.08 -8.61 4.92
N HIS A 77 9.72 -7.50 4.56
CA HIS A 77 10.96 -7.52 3.81
C HIS A 77 12.06 -8.31 4.54
N TYR A 78 12.24 -8.05 5.84
CA TYR A 78 13.24 -8.74 6.66
C TYR A 78 12.97 -10.24 6.73
N LEU A 79 11.72 -10.63 6.93
CA LEU A 79 11.30 -12.03 6.96
C LEU A 79 11.64 -12.74 5.66
N LEU A 80 11.30 -12.14 4.52
CA LEU A 80 11.49 -12.76 3.21
C LEU A 80 12.94 -12.72 2.74
N SER A 81 13.68 -11.64 2.99
CA SER A 81 15.07 -11.47 2.56
C SER A 81 16.05 -12.43 3.25
N ASN A 82 15.70 -12.99 4.40
CA ASN A 82 16.45 -14.05 5.05
C ASN A 82 16.36 -15.39 4.31
N ILE A 83 15.38 -15.56 3.43
CA ILE A 83 15.09 -16.80 2.72
C ILE A 83 15.47 -16.69 1.25
N THR A 84 15.15 -15.58 0.61
CA THR A 84 15.38 -15.34 -0.82
C THR A 84 16.01 -13.99 -1.10
N LYS A 85 16.84 -13.92 -2.15
CA LYS A 85 17.40 -12.64 -2.65
C LYS A 85 16.47 -11.92 -3.64
N ASN A 86 15.30 -12.49 -3.90
CA ASN A 86 14.36 -11.96 -4.87
C ASN A 86 13.45 -10.86 -4.29
N VAL A 87 13.71 -10.38 -3.07
CA VAL A 87 12.92 -9.33 -2.41
C VAL A 87 13.75 -8.10 -2.21
N THR A 88 13.22 -6.94 -2.59
CA THR A 88 13.82 -5.63 -2.34
C THR A 88 12.82 -4.71 -1.65
N TYR A 89 13.34 -3.75 -0.88
CA TYR A 89 12.54 -2.72 -0.22
C TYR A 89 13.00 -1.34 -0.69
N HIS A 90 12.04 -0.49 -0.97
CA HIS A 90 12.23 0.92 -1.31
C HIS A 90 11.26 1.76 -0.48
N GLU A 91 11.64 3.01 -0.21
CA GLU A 91 10.79 3.93 0.54
C GLU A 91 10.71 5.28 -0.18
N ILE A 92 9.49 5.79 -0.29
CA ILE A 92 9.23 7.14 -0.77
C ILE A 92 8.99 8.03 0.45
N ASN A 93 9.81 9.07 0.60
CA ASN A 93 9.61 10.08 1.62
C ASN A 93 8.62 11.13 1.10
N SER A 94 7.43 11.18 1.67
CA SER A 94 6.35 12.09 1.29
C SER A 94 5.49 12.44 2.50
N ILE A 95 4.81 13.60 2.43
CA ILE A 95 3.82 14.03 3.42
C ILE A 95 2.39 13.61 3.05
N HIS A 96 2.21 12.98 1.89
CA HIS A 96 0.89 12.73 1.31
C HIS A 96 0.25 11.42 1.77
N GLY A 97 0.88 10.68 2.69
CA GLY A 97 0.35 9.42 3.21
C GLY A 97 0.17 8.37 2.12
N HIS A 98 -0.88 7.57 2.24
CA HIS A 98 -1.17 6.47 1.32
C HIS A 98 -1.25 6.89 -0.14
N ASP A 99 -1.77 8.09 -0.43
CA ASP A 99 -1.95 8.57 -1.80
C ASP A 99 -0.67 9.09 -2.46
N ALA A 100 0.47 9.09 -1.76
CA ALA A 100 1.74 9.59 -2.29
C ALA A 100 2.18 8.91 -3.60
N PHE A 101 1.85 7.64 -3.82
CA PHE A 101 2.15 6.94 -5.08
C PHE A 101 1.42 7.54 -6.29
N LEU A 102 0.34 8.28 -6.07
CA LEU A 102 -0.41 9.03 -7.08
C LEU A 102 0.11 10.46 -7.27
N MET A 103 1.04 10.93 -6.43
CA MET A 103 1.52 12.32 -6.40
C MET A 103 3.03 12.41 -6.63
N GLU A 104 3.81 11.48 -6.11
CA GLU A 104 5.28 11.47 -6.15
C GLU A 104 5.81 10.75 -7.39
N TYR A 105 5.32 11.13 -8.57
CA TYR A 105 5.64 10.45 -9.83
C TYR A 105 7.13 10.35 -10.14
N GLU A 106 7.90 11.41 -9.87
CA GLU A 106 9.34 11.40 -10.14
C GLU A 106 10.08 10.41 -9.26
N ARG A 107 9.76 10.38 -7.96
CA ARG A 107 10.37 9.45 -7.00
C ARG A 107 10.02 8.00 -7.33
N LEU A 108 8.74 7.74 -7.59
CA LEU A 108 8.28 6.41 -8.01
C LEU A 108 8.94 5.99 -9.33
N ASN A 109 8.98 6.86 -10.33
CA ASN A 109 9.60 6.59 -11.61
C ASN A 109 11.10 6.26 -11.50
N ASN A 110 11.83 6.94 -10.60
CA ASN A 110 13.25 6.65 -10.37
C ASN A 110 13.45 5.26 -9.76
N ILE A 111 12.59 4.85 -8.82
CA ILE A 111 12.61 3.49 -8.27
C ILE A 111 12.30 2.47 -9.37
N LEU A 112 11.23 2.67 -10.12
CA LEU A 112 10.82 1.76 -11.20
C LEU A 112 11.87 1.65 -12.31
N LYS A 113 12.52 2.76 -12.69
CA LYS A 113 13.64 2.71 -13.64
C LYS A 113 14.78 1.82 -13.14
N THR A 114 15.11 1.89 -11.86
CA THR A 114 16.14 1.03 -11.27
C THR A 114 15.76 -0.44 -11.35
N ILE A 115 14.49 -0.75 -11.12
CA ILE A 115 13.95 -2.12 -11.15
C ILE A 115 13.93 -2.67 -12.58
N PHE A 116 13.41 -1.90 -13.54
CA PHE A 116 13.14 -2.38 -14.90
C PHE A 116 14.29 -2.14 -15.89
N ASN A 117 15.22 -1.22 -15.59
CA ASN A 117 16.41 -1.00 -16.44
C ASN A 117 17.58 -1.95 -16.11
N THR A 118 17.46 -2.83 -15.16
CA THR A 118 18.43 -3.92 -15.00
C THR A 118 18.36 -4.77 -16.27
N LYS A 119 19.36 -4.60 -17.15
CA LYS A 119 19.51 -5.47 -18.32
C LYS A 119 19.48 -6.90 -17.82
N TYR A 120 18.49 -7.66 -18.26
CA TYR A 120 18.49 -9.09 -18.10
C TYR A 120 19.72 -9.60 -18.88
N THR A 121 20.81 -9.83 -18.20
CA THR A 121 21.89 -10.66 -18.72
C THR A 121 21.37 -12.08 -18.75
N THR A 122 20.94 -12.52 -19.93
CA THR A 122 20.65 -13.91 -20.27
C THR A 122 21.87 -14.78 -20.08
#